data_85e4ff865c9b353a6b16330d7b658b02
#
_entry.id   85e4ff865c9b353a6b16330d7b658b02
#
_cell.length_a   1.000
_cell.length_b   1.000
_cell.length_c   1.000
_cell.angle_alpha   90.00
_cell.angle_beta   90.00
_cell.angle_gamma   90.00
#
_symmetry.space_group_name_H-M   'P 1'
#
loop_
_entity.id
_entity.type
_entity.pdbx_description
1 polymer ?
#
loop_
_entity_poly.entity_id
_entity_poly.type
_entity_poly.pdbx_seq_one_letter_code
_entity_poly.pdbx_strand_id
1 'polypeptide(L)'
;MSFLKNVIKETGNEFATIVVDGLSTADISGYVDTGSYIFNALCSGSIYGGIPQNKITAIAGESATGKTFFVLGVCQAFLEENPTGNVVFFESESAISKDMIESRGIDSTRMAILPITTVQEFRYQALQVLEAYENEDDRQPLLICLDSLGMLSTTKEIEDTEAGKETRDMTRSQIVKATFRVLTLKLGKLGIPMIMTNHTYDVIGSMFPQKEMGGGSGLKY
;
A
#
# COMPACT_ATOMS: atom_id res chain seq x y z
N MET A 1 6.50 7.88 39.73
CA MET A 1 6.42 7.50 38.29
C MET A 1 7.65 8.05 37.59
N SER A 2 8.18 7.37 36.55
CA SER A 2 9.31 7.89 35.77
C SER A 2 8.87 9.16 35.06
N PHE A 3 9.76 10.15 34.93
CA PHE A 3 9.55 11.39 34.17
C PHE A 3 8.98 11.14 32.78
N LEU A 4 9.52 10.14 32.06
CA LEU A 4 9.05 9.78 30.72
C LEU A 4 7.59 9.30 30.68
N LYS A 5 7.14 8.55 31.69
CA LYS A 5 5.72 8.13 31.79
C LYS A 5 4.79 9.32 32.00
N ASN A 6 5.22 10.32 32.76
CA ASN A 6 4.44 11.55 32.93
C ASN A 6 4.35 12.36 31.62
N VAL A 7 5.46 12.48 30.88
CA VAL A 7 5.49 13.16 29.58
C VAL A 7 4.52 12.48 28.59
N ILE A 8 4.56 11.14 28.49
CA ILE A 8 3.65 10.39 27.62
C ILE A 8 2.19 10.70 27.99
N LYS A 9 1.86 10.67 29.28
CA LYS A 9 0.50 10.94 29.76
C LYS A 9 0.06 12.37 29.46
N GLU A 10 0.93 13.35 29.66
CA GLU A 10 0.62 14.78 29.43
C GLU A 10 0.47 15.12 27.93
N THR A 11 1.19 14.44 27.04
CA THR A 11 1.06 14.65 25.59
C THR A 11 -0.24 14.12 25.03
N GLY A 12 -0.94 13.22 25.72
CA GLY A 12 -2.16 12.57 25.22
C GLY A 12 -1.94 11.75 23.94
N ASN A 13 -0.68 11.44 23.61
CA ASN A 13 -0.36 10.66 22.42
C ASN A 13 -0.46 9.16 22.76
N GLU A 14 -1.53 8.52 22.28
CA GLU A 14 -1.82 7.09 22.51
C GLU A 14 -0.73 6.14 21.99
N PHE A 15 0.09 6.61 21.03
CA PHE A 15 1.16 5.83 20.40
C PHE A 15 2.55 6.14 20.99
N ALA A 16 2.62 7.03 21.96
CA ALA A 16 3.88 7.31 22.63
C ALA A 16 4.29 6.14 23.51
N THR A 17 5.50 5.61 23.30
CA THR A 17 6.05 4.49 24.06
C THR A 17 7.44 4.83 24.60
N ILE A 18 7.87 4.14 25.63
CA ILE A 18 9.27 4.15 26.04
C ILE A 18 9.98 3.08 25.20
N VAL A 19 11.13 3.39 24.62
CA VAL A 19 11.82 2.52 23.63
C VAL A 19 12.02 1.08 24.14
N VAL A 20 12.24 0.90 25.43
CA VAL A 20 12.37 -0.45 26.04
C VAL A 20 11.10 -1.30 25.93
N ASP A 21 9.94 -0.66 25.80
CA ASP A 21 8.65 -1.33 25.65
C ASP A 21 8.29 -1.61 24.16
N GLY A 22 9.22 -1.32 23.23
CA GLY A 22 9.02 -1.42 21.78
C GLY A 22 8.40 -0.16 21.17
N LEU A 23 8.46 -0.07 19.84
CA LEU A 23 7.91 1.05 19.06
C LEU A 23 6.70 0.56 18.25
N SER A 24 5.51 0.67 18.79
CA SER A 24 4.27 0.12 18.22
C SER A 24 4.03 0.47 16.74
N THR A 25 4.50 1.64 16.30
CA THR A 25 4.35 2.10 14.91
C THR A 25 5.54 1.78 14.00
N ALA A 26 6.72 1.57 14.58
CA ALA A 26 7.98 1.42 13.84
C ALA A 26 8.47 -0.02 13.78
N ASP A 27 8.35 -0.76 14.87
CA ASP A 27 8.76 -2.16 14.94
C ASP A 27 7.82 -3.02 14.07
N ILE A 28 8.38 -4.00 13.38
CA ILE A 28 7.60 -4.93 12.57
C ILE A 28 6.91 -5.91 13.53
N SER A 29 5.57 -5.90 13.52
CA SER A 29 4.74 -6.74 14.39
C SER A 29 4.60 -8.18 13.88
N GLY A 30 4.83 -8.40 12.58
CA GLY A 30 4.72 -9.68 11.91
C GLY A 30 4.88 -9.53 10.41
N TYR A 31 4.70 -10.63 9.69
CA TYR A 31 4.80 -10.67 8.23
C TYR A 31 3.56 -11.34 7.64
N VAL A 32 3.20 -10.93 6.43
CA VAL A 32 2.22 -11.61 5.58
C VAL A 32 2.97 -12.45 4.57
N ASP A 33 2.67 -13.73 4.49
CA ASP A 33 3.23 -14.63 3.49
C ASP A 33 2.88 -14.14 2.08
N THR A 34 3.83 -14.15 1.19
CA THR A 34 3.62 -13.76 -0.22
C THR A 34 3.16 -14.92 -1.10
N GLY A 35 3.07 -16.13 -0.56
CA GLY A 35 2.86 -17.36 -1.33
C GLY A 35 4.12 -17.83 -2.06
N SER A 36 5.27 -17.18 -1.84
CA SER A 36 6.53 -17.50 -2.49
C SER A 36 7.72 -17.38 -1.54
N TYR A 37 8.43 -18.47 -1.28
CA TYR A 37 9.64 -18.48 -0.45
C TYR A 37 10.71 -17.48 -0.93
N ILE A 38 10.85 -17.32 -2.24
CA ILE A 38 11.82 -16.37 -2.81
C ILE A 38 11.43 -14.94 -2.48
N PHE A 39 10.17 -14.57 -2.69
CA PHE A 39 9.69 -13.23 -2.37
C PHE A 39 9.65 -12.96 -0.87
N ASN A 40 9.32 -13.95 -0.06
CA ASN A 40 9.44 -13.83 1.39
C ASN A 40 10.87 -13.47 1.80
N ALA A 41 11.87 -14.20 1.28
CA ALA A 41 13.26 -13.91 1.54
C ALA A 41 13.70 -12.52 1.05
N LEU A 42 13.22 -12.08 -0.11
CA LEU A 42 13.52 -10.75 -0.65
C LEU A 42 12.92 -9.62 0.19
N CYS A 43 11.71 -9.81 0.72
CA CYS A 43 11.02 -8.79 1.51
C CYS A 43 11.49 -8.71 2.95
N SER A 44 11.82 -9.84 3.58
CA SER A 44 12.06 -9.94 5.02
C SER A 44 13.42 -10.51 5.42
N GLY A 45 14.19 -11.06 4.46
CA GLY A 45 15.40 -11.82 4.75
C GLY A 45 15.16 -13.27 5.21
N SER A 46 13.90 -13.72 5.27
CA SER A 46 13.52 -15.07 5.69
C SER A 46 12.52 -15.68 4.72
N ILE A 47 12.72 -16.95 4.36
CA ILE A 47 11.77 -17.70 3.51
C ILE A 47 10.42 -17.92 4.19
N TYR A 48 10.35 -17.79 5.51
CA TYR A 48 9.13 -17.87 6.34
C TYR A 48 8.60 -16.49 6.75
N GLY A 49 9.13 -15.41 6.19
CA GLY A 49 8.66 -14.05 6.42
C GLY A 49 7.64 -13.62 5.37
N GLY A 50 7.87 -12.48 4.76
CA GLY A 50 7.00 -11.90 3.74
C GLY A 50 6.95 -10.39 3.81
N ILE A 51 5.82 -9.78 3.47
CA ILE A 51 5.65 -8.32 3.59
C ILE A 51 5.36 -7.93 5.05
N PRO A 52 5.96 -6.85 5.58
CA PRO A 52 5.72 -6.42 6.96
C PRO A 52 4.27 -6.00 7.18
N GLN A 53 3.66 -6.45 8.28
CA GLN A 53 2.23 -6.21 8.59
C GLN A 53 1.86 -4.75 8.82
N ASN A 54 2.78 -3.90 9.22
CA ASN A 54 2.50 -2.49 9.54
C ASN A 54 3.23 -1.51 8.61
N LYS A 55 3.55 -1.95 7.39
CA LYS A 55 4.31 -1.17 6.41
C LYS A 55 3.64 -1.16 5.05
N ILE A 56 4.09 -0.24 4.21
CA ILE A 56 3.76 -0.20 2.79
C ILE A 56 4.89 -0.86 2.02
N THR A 57 4.56 -1.92 1.28
CA THR A 57 5.49 -2.62 0.39
C THR A 57 5.18 -2.26 -1.06
N ALA A 58 6.18 -1.79 -1.80
CA ALA A 58 6.04 -1.45 -3.21
C ALA A 58 6.72 -2.49 -4.11
N ILE A 59 6.00 -2.99 -5.11
CA ILE A 59 6.53 -3.83 -6.17
C ILE A 59 6.61 -3.00 -7.44
N ALA A 60 7.81 -2.78 -7.94
CA ALA A 60 8.05 -2.02 -9.15
C ALA A 60 8.60 -2.90 -10.27
N GLY A 61 8.14 -2.66 -11.49
CA GLY A 61 8.59 -3.39 -12.67
C GLY A 61 7.95 -2.86 -13.94
N GLU A 62 8.45 -3.31 -15.09
CA GLU A 62 7.89 -2.98 -16.39
C GLU A 62 6.44 -3.48 -16.54
N SER A 63 5.75 -2.97 -17.55
CA SER A 63 4.42 -3.49 -17.90
C SER A 63 4.49 -4.98 -18.25
N ALA A 64 3.41 -5.72 -17.99
CA ALA A 64 3.28 -7.15 -18.28
C ALA A 64 4.31 -8.09 -17.58
N THR A 65 4.96 -7.64 -16.50
CA THR A 65 5.91 -8.51 -15.74
C THR A 65 5.23 -9.35 -14.64
N GLY A 66 3.90 -9.36 -14.58
CA GLY A 66 3.15 -10.18 -13.64
C GLY A 66 2.93 -9.55 -12.25
N LYS A 67 3.08 -8.23 -12.09
CA LYS A 67 2.89 -7.55 -10.78
C LYS A 67 1.51 -7.81 -10.18
N THR A 68 0.44 -7.59 -10.95
CA THR A 68 -0.95 -7.89 -10.55
C THR A 68 -1.12 -9.36 -10.14
N PHE A 69 -0.55 -10.27 -10.95
CA PHE A 69 -0.59 -11.70 -10.65
C PHE A 69 0.05 -12.01 -9.30
N PHE A 70 1.17 -11.37 -9.00
CA PHE A 70 1.87 -11.53 -7.74
C PHE A 70 1.07 -10.97 -6.55
N VAL A 71 0.48 -9.77 -6.70
CA VAL A 71 -0.34 -9.16 -5.63
C VAL A 71 -1.57 -10.04 -5.32
N LEU A 72 -2.22 -10.62 -6.34
CA LEU A 72 -3.32 -11.56 -6.12
C LEU A 72 -2.85 -12.84 -5.39
N GLY A 73 -1.62 -13.30 -5.63
CA GLY A 73 -1.02 -14.40 -4.85
C GLY A 73 -0.85 -14.04 -3.37
N VAL A 74 -0.43 -12.80 -3.07
CA VAL A 74 -0.36 -12.30 -1.69
C VAL A 74 -1.75 -12.22 -1.06
N CYS A 75 -2.76 -11.75 -1.81
CA CYS A 75 -4.15 -11.74 -1.32
C CYS A 75 -4.65 -13.14 -0.98
N GLN A 76 -4.36 -14.12 -1.83
CA GLN A 76 -4.71 -15.52 -1.58
C GLN A 76 -4.05 -16.03 -0.30
N ALA A 77 -2.74 -15.92 -0.18
CA ALA A 77 -1.99 -16.38 0.99
C ALA A 77 -2.47 -15.69 2.28
N PHE A 78 -2.74 -14.37 2.22
CA PHE A 78 -3.27 -13.63 3.35
C PHE A 78 -4.64 -14.15 3.81
N LEU A 79 -5.56 -14.40 2.87
CA LEU A 79 -6.91 -14.88 3.19
C LEU A 79 -6.92 -16.34 3.66
N GLU A 80 -5.97 -17.17 3.21
CA GLU A 80 -5.77 -18.54 3.69
C GLU A 80 -5.23 -18.54 5.15
N GLU A 81 -4.28 -17.68 5.45
CA GLU A 81 -3.71 -17.54 6.80
C GLU A 81 -4.68 -16.89 7.80
N ASN A 82 -5.58 -16.02 7.31
CA ASN A 82 -6.53 -15.25 8.10
C ASN A 82 -7.98 -15.60 7.72
N PRO A 83 -8.61 -16.61 8.33
CA PRO A 83 -9.96 -17.06 7.96
C PRO A 83 -11.06 -16.01 8.08
N THR A 84 -10.89 -15.00 8.94
CA THR A 84 -11.80 -13.86 9.12
C THR A 84 -11.30 -12.59 8.45
N GLY A 85 -10.12 -12.65 7.82
CA GLY A 85 -9.48 -11.50 7.18
C GLY A 85 -10.19 -11.02 5.93
N ASN A 86 -9.97 -9.76 5.58
CA ASN A 86 -10.56 -9.10 4.42
C ASN A 86 -9.48 -8.40 3.59
N VAL A 87 -9.75 -8.23 2.30
CA VAL A 87 -8.89 -7.50 1.37
C VAL A 87 -9.66 -6.32 0.78
N VAL A 88 -9.07 -5.13 0.83
CA VAL A 88 -9.52 -3.96 0.08
C VAL A 88 -8.51 -3.68 -1.02
N PHE A 89 -8.96 -3.78 -2.27
CA PHE A 89 -8.12 -3.68 -3.45
C PHE A 89 -8.50 -2.47 -4.29
N PHE A 90 -7.65 -1.46 -4.30
CA PHE A 90 -7.78 -0.29 -5.17
C PHE A 90 -7.22 -0.63 -6.55
N GLU A 91 -8.01 -0.43 -7.58
CA GLU A 91 -7.73 -0.89 -8.95
C GLU A 91 -7.81 0.29 -9.92
N SER A 92 -6.76 0.47 -10.74
CA SER A 92 -6.66 1.60 -11.68
C SER A 92 -6.46 1.21 -13.15
N GLU A 93 -6.36 -0.09 -13.45
CA GLU A 93 -6.04 -0.58 -14.80
C GLU A 93 -7.22 -1.31 -15.48
N SER A 94 -8.31 -1.56 -14.77
CA SER A 94 -9.43 -2.40 -15.19
C SER A 94 -8.99 -3.81 -15.65
N ALA A 95 -7.94 -4.34 -14.98
CA ALA A 95 -7.28 -5.58 -15.38
C ALA A 95 -7.78 -6.82 -14.62
N ILE A 96 -8.52 -6.63 -13.52
CA ILE A 96 -8.95 -7.72 -12.63
C ILE A 96 -10.41 -8.06 -12.91
N SER A 97 -10.68 -9.36 -13.15
CA SER A 97 -12.04 -9.87 -13.28
C SER A 97 -12.40 -10.82 -12.13
N LYS A 98 -13.70 -11.00 -11.90
CA LYS A 98 -14.22 -11.98 -10.94
C LYS A 98 -13.66 -13.38 -11.20
N ASP A 99 -13.65 -13.82 -12.46
CA ASP A 99 -13.15 -15.14 -12.84
C ASP A 99 -11.66 -15.30 -12.53
N MET A 100 -10.88 -14.23 -12.69
CA MET A 100 -9.45 -14.22 -12.33
C MET A 100 -9.24 -14.40 -10.83
N ILE A 101 -10.08 -13.83 -9.99
CA ILE A 101 -10.04 -13.96 -8.53
C ILE A 101 -10.46 -15.39 -8.12
N GLU A 102 -11.60 -15.85 -8.59
CA GLU A 102 -12.18 -17.14 -8.19
C GLU A 102 -11.37 -18.35 -8.71
N SER A 103 -10.81 -18.26 -9.93
CA SER A 103 -9.94 -19.31 -10.48
C SER A 103 -8.63 -19.51 -9.71
N ARG A 104 -8.25 -18.56 -8.88
CA ARG A 104 -7.09 -18.65 -7.95
C ARG A 104 -7.46 -19.22 -6.60
N GLY A 105 -8.73 -19.52 -6.34
CA GLY A 105 -9.20 -19.94 -5.04
C GLY A 105 -9.32 -18.81 -4.02
N ILE A 106 -9.29 -17.54 -4.47
CA ILE A 106 -9.53 -16.39 -3.59
C ILE A 106 -11.04 -16.33 -3.29
N ASP A 107 -11.37 -16.24 -2.01
CA ASP A 107 -12.75 -16.06 -1.58
C ASP A 107 -13.24 -14.66 -1.94
N SER A 108 -14.03 -14.57 -3.01
CA SER A 108 -14.57 -13.31 -3.53
C SER A 108 -15.51 -12.58 -2.55
N THR A 109 -16.02 -13.26 -1.53
CA THR A 109 -16.86 -12.62 -0.50
C THR A 109 -16.07 -11.80 0.51
N ARG A 110 -14.76 -12.01 0.58
CA ARG A 110 -13.84 -11.32 1.50
C ARG A 110 -12.91 -10.33 0.80
N MET A 111 -13.17 -10.02 -0.46
CA MET A 111 -12.37 -9.09 -1.25
C MET A 111 -13.24 -8.02 -1.90
N ALA A 112 -13.00 -6.76 -1.55
CA ALA A 112 -13.66 -5.60 -2.18
C ALA A 112 -12.71 -4.96 -3.21
N ILE A 113 -13.22 -4.75 -4.43
CA ILE A 113 -12.49 -4.03 -5.49
C ILE A 113 -13.06 -2.61 -5.57
N LEU A 114 -12.18 -1.62 -5.44
CA LEU A 114 -12.50 -0.19 -5.53
C LEU A 114 -11.80 0.42 -6.76
N PRO A 115 -12.52 0.61 -7.88
CA PRO A 115 -11.96 1.30 -9.04
C PRO A 115 -11.66 2.75 -8.70
N ILE A 116 -10.46 3.20 -9.10
CA ILE A 116 -10.00 4.58 -8.86
C ILE A 116 -9.24 5.11 -10.08
N THR A 117 -9.27 6.43 -10.27
CA THR A 117 -8.63 7.10 -11.40
C THR A 117 -7.58 8.13 -10.99
N THR A 118 -7.70 8.70 -9.78
CA THR A 118 -6.78 9.75 -9.32
C THR A 118 -6.11 9.42 -7.98
N VAL A 119 -4.93 10.02 -7.77
CA VAL A 119 -4.22 9.94 -6.49
C VAL A 119 -5.03 10.54 -5.35
N GLN A 120 -5.81 11.60 -5.64
CA GLN A 120 -6.67 12.26 -4.65
C GLN A 120 -7.86 11.38 -4.26
N GLU A 121 -8.47 10.71 -5.24
CA GLU A 121 -9.54 9.74 -5.00
C GLU A 121 -9.04 8.55 -4.16
N PHE A 122 -7.89 7.96 -4.55
CA PHE A 122 -7.24 6.92 -3.76
C PHE A 122 -7.02 7.36 -2.31
N ARG A 123 -6.41 8.56 -2.12
CA ARG A 123 -6.16 9.10 -0.79
C ARG A 123 -7.44 9.21 0.04
N TYR A 124 -8.48 9.78 -0.57
CA TYR A 124 -9.76 9.97 0.12
C TYR A 124 -10.39 8.64 0.52
N GLN A 125 -10.54 7.70 -0.41
CA GLN A 125 -11.16 6.41 -0.15
C GLN A 125 -10.32 5.55 0.81
N ALA A 126 -8.99 5.55 0.69
CA ALA A 126 -8.12 4.84 1.62
C ALA A 126 -8.26 5.36 3.06
N LEU A 127 -8.38 6.69 3.24
CA LEU A 127 -8.62 7.26 4.57
C LEU A 127 -9.99 6.88 5.12
N GLN A 128 -11.04 6.81 4.29
CA GLN A 128 -12.36 6.34 4.70
C GLN A 128 -12.34 4.86 5.13
N VAL A 129 -11.61 4.01 4.40
CA VAL A 129 -11.41 2.60 4.78
C VAL A 129 -10.72 2.48 6.14
N LEU A 130 -9.65 3.27 6.37
CA LEU A 130 -8.92 3.24 7.63
C LEU A 130 -9.75 3.79 8.80
N GLU A 131 -10.55 4.81 8.56
CA GLU A 131 -11.47 5.38 9.56
C GLU A 131 -12.59 4.38 9.92
N ALA A 132 -13.20 3.74 8.93
CA ALA A 132 -14.18 2.69 9.14
C ALA A 132 -13.59 1.53 9.96
N TYR A 133 -12.38 1.08 9.59
CA TYR A 133 -11.67 0.02 10.32
C TYR A 133 -11.33 0.42 11.76
N GLU A 134 -10.91 1.67 11.98
CA GLU A 134 -10.59 2.19 13.32
C GLU A 134 -11.81 2.22 14.25
N ASN A 135 -13.02 2.39 13.69
CA ASN A 135 -14.28 2.44 14.42
C ASN A 135 -14.94 1.06 14.62
N GLU A 136 -14.38 -0.02 14.04
CA GLU A 136 -14.88 -1.37 14.28
C GLU A 136 -14.49 -1.86 15.67
N ASP A 137 -15.47 -2.41 16.41
CA ASP A 137 -15.27 -2.98 17.74
C ASP A 137 -14.47 -4.31 17.67
N ASP A 138 -14.73 -5.14 16.65
CA ASP A 138 -14.08 -6.44 16.42
C ASP A 138 -13.30 -6.41 15.11
N ARG A 139 -12.12 -5.82 15.14
CA ARG A 139 -11.25 -5.63 13.96
C ARG A 139 -10.67 -6.94 13.48
N GLN A 140 -11.14 -7.38 12.33
CA GLN A 140 -10.58 -8.54 11.65
C GLN A 140 -9.32 -8.15 10.86
N PRO A 141 -8.40 -9.10 10.59
CA PRO A 141 -7.22 -8.81 9.77
C PRO A 141 -7.60 -8.15 8.44
N LEU A 142 -6.88 -7.10 8.06
CA LEU A 142 -7.12 -6.35 6.82
C LEU A 142 -5.83 -6.23 6.02
N LEU A 143 -5.90 -6.52 4.73
CA LEU A 143 -4.86 -6.22 3.74
C LEU A 143 -5.37 -5.15 2.78
N ILE A 144 -4.56 -4.12 2.52
CA ILE A 144 -4.86 -3.10 1.52
C ILE A 144 -3.93 -3.27 0.32
N CYS A 145 -4.50 -3.27 -0.88
CA CYS A 145 -3.75 -3.34 -2.13
C CYS A 145 -4.02 -2.11 -3.00
N LEU A 146 -3.02 -1.69 -3.80
CA LEU A 146 -3.16 -0.68 -4.84
C LEU A 146 -2.46 -1.18 -6.11
N ASP A 147 -3.21 -1.37 -7.18
CA ASP A 147 -2.68 -1.77 -8.49
C ASP A 147 -3.29 -0.90 -9.61
N SER A 148 -2.53 0.04 -10.19
CA SER A 148 -1.16 0.45 -9.87
C SER A 148 -1.10 1.96 -9.58
N LEU A 149 -0.16 2.38 -8.73
CA LEU A 149 0.08 3.81 -8.49
C LEU A 149 0.50 4.55 -9.76
N GLY A 150 1.24 3.88 -10.66
CA GLY A 150 1.74 4.47 -11.90
C GLY A 150 0.65 4.97 -12.84
N MET A 151 -0.52 4.33 -12.83
CA MET A 151 -1.65 4.65 -13.71
C MET A 151 -2.57 5.74 -13.16
N LEU A 152 -2.46 6.09 -11.88
CA LEU A 152 -3.30 7.15 -11.31
C LEU A 152 -2.88 8.52 -11.84
N SER A 153 -3.84 9.27 -12.35
CA SER A 153 -3.70 10.68 -12.70
C SER A 153 -3.83 11.58 -11.48
N THR A 154 -3.63 12.89 -11.64
CA THR A 154 -4.11 13.88 -10.68
C THR A 154 -5.45 14.46 -11.16
N THR A 155 -6.23 15.01 -10.24
CA THR A 155 -7.48 15.72 -10.61
C THR A 155 -7.19 16.81 -11.65
N LYS A 156 -6.08 17.52 -11.50
CA LYS A 156 -5.65 18.54 -12.44
C LYS A 156 -5.32 17.99 -13.83
N GLU A 157 -4.65 16.82 -13.91
CA GLU A 157 -4.37 16.17 -15.21
C GLU A 157 -5.67 15.80 -15.94
N ILE A 158 -6.70 15.35 -15.21
CA ILE A 158 -8.01 15.06 -15.80
C ILE A 158 -8.68 16.34 -16.31
N GLU A 159 -8.76 17.38 -15.46
CA GLU A 159 -9.37 18.68 -15.83
C GLU A 159 -8.67 19.32 -17.03
N ASP A 160 -7.35 19.30 -17.07
CA ASP A 160 -6.57 19.83 -18.20
C ASP A 160 -6.81 19.03 -19.49
N THR A 161 -6.92 17.70 -19.38
CA THR A 161 -7.23 16.83 -20.51
C THR A 161 -8.63 17.09 -21.06
N GLU A 162 -9.63 17.21 -20.20
CA GLU A 162 -11.01 17.55 -20.58
C GLU A 162 -11.10 18.94 -21.20
N ALA A 163 -10.26 19.88 -20.78
CA ALA A 163 -10.14 21.21 -21.37
C ALA A 163 -9.29 21.24 -22.67
N GLY A 164 -8.81 20.09 -23.17
CA GLY A 164 -7.97 19.98 -24.35
C GLY A 164 -6.57 20.56 -24.20
N LYS A 165 -6.06 20.65 -22.96
CA LYS A 165 -4.71 21.15 -22.67
C LYS A 165 -3.74 19.97 -22.53
N GLU A 166 -2.60 20.04 -23.19
CA GLU A 166 -1.50 19.07 -23.06
C GLU A 166 -0.48 19.50 -22.00
N THR A 167 -0.92 19.81 -20.81
CA THR A 167 -0.04 20.24 -19.72
C THR A 167 0.27 19.09 -18.75
N ARG A 168 1.57 18.88 -18.48
CA ARG A 168 2.01 17.91 -17.48
C ARG A 168 1.87 18.51 -16.08
N ASP A 169 1.17 17.82 -15.18
CA ASP A 169 1.08 18.26 -13.79
C ASP A 169 2.41 18.04 -13.04
N MET A 170 3.14 19.12 -12.82
CA MET A 170 4.41 19.11 -12.07
C MET A 170 4.22 18.87 -10.56
N THR A 171 2.98 18.91 -10.07
CA THR A 171 2.68 18.72 -8.64
C THR A 171 2.38 17.26 -8.28
N ARG A 172 2.25 16.37 -9.25
CA ARG A 172 1.90 14.96 -9.05
C ARG A 172 2.77 14.27 -7.99
N SER A 173 4.10 14.42 -8.06
CA SER A 173 5.02 13.81 -7.08
C SER A 173 4.85 14.37 -5.67
N GLN A 174 4.46 15.65 -5.52
CA GLN A 174 4.15 16.25 -4.22
C GLN A 174 2.85 15.68 -3.64
N ILE A 175 1.82 15.50 -4.48
CA ILE A 175 0.53 14.91 -4.09
C ILE A 175 0.73 13.46 -3.65
N VAL A 176 1.47 12.66 -4.42
CA VAL A 176 1.84 11.28 -4.06
C VAL A 176 2.56 11.25 -2.72
N LYS A 177 3.60 12.07 -2.54
CA LYS A 177 4.36 12.16 -1.29
C LYS A 177 3.47 12.55 -0.09
N ALA A 178 2.57 13.50 -0.26
CA ALA A 178 1.63 13.93 0.77
C ALA A 178 0.65 12.82 1.14
N THR A 179 0.16 12.06 0.15
CA THR A 179 -0.73 10.91 0.34
C THR A 179 -0.07 9.84 1.20
N PHE A 180 1.11 9.37 0.79
CA PHE A 180 1.80 8.29 1.51
C PHE A 180 2.32 8.70 2.88
N ARG A 181 2.66 9.98 3.08
CA ARG A 181 3.03 10.49 4.41
C ARG A 181 1.92 10.30 5.45
N VAL A 182 0.67 10.54 5.05
CA VAL A 182 -0.50 10.36 5.93
C VAL A 182 -0.81 8.88 6.11
N LEU A 183 -0.86 8.12 5.01
CA LEU A 183 -1.20 6.70 5.04
C LEU A 183 -0.20 5.86 5.83
N THR A 184 1.11 6.10 5.66
CA THR A 184 2.16 5.35 6.37
C THR A 184 1.97 5.40 7.89
N LEU A 185 1.66 6.59 8.43
CA LEU A 185 1.47 6.73 9.87
C LEU A 185 0.20 5.99 10.34
N LYS A 186 -0.92 6.14 9.62
CA LYS A 186 -2.19 5.48 9.98
C LYS A 186 -2.08 3.95 9.86
N LEU A 187 -1.53 3.45 8.77
CA LEU A 187 -1.31 2.01 8.56
C LEU A 187 -0.40 1.41 9.65
N GLY A 188 0.71 2.11 9.96
CA GLY A 188 1.61 1.70 11.03
C GLY A 188 0.93 1.61 12.40
N LYS A 189 0.06 2.57 12.73
CA LYS A 189 -0.73 2.59 13.97
C LYS A 189 -1.73 1.45 14.06
N LEU A 190 -2.41 1.15 12.95
CA LEU A 190 -3.46 0.14 12.89
C LEU A 190 -2.92 -1.28 12.64
N GLY A 191 -1.62 -1.42 12.37
CA GLY A 191 -0.99 -2.70 12.07
C GLY A 191 -1.44 -3.29 10.72
N ILE A 192 -1.87 -2.44 9.77
CA ILE A 192 -2.42 -2.87 8.49
C ILE A 192 -1.31 -2.92 7.44
N PRO A 193 -1.01 -4.10 6.84
CA PRO A 193 -0.14 -4.20 5.68
C PRO A 193 -0.76 -3.56 4.45
N MET A 194 0.07 -2.86 3.67
CA MET A 194 -0.32 -2.39 2.36
C MET A 194 0.70 -2.83 1.32
N ILE A 195 0.22 -3.39 0.21
CA ILE A 195 1.03 -3.70 -0.96
C ILE A 195 0.58 -2.85 -2.14
N MET A 196 1.54 -2.27 -2.86
CA MET A 196 1.22 -1.53 -4.08
C MET A 196 2.12 -1.92 -5.22
N THR A 197 1.60 -1.83 -6.44
CA THR A 197 2.40 -1.97 -7.65
C THR A 197 2.72 -0.61 -8.26
N ASN A 198 3.80 -0.56 -9.01
CA ASN A 198 4.20 0.63 -9.74
C ASN A 198 4.95 0.25 -11.02
N HIS A 199 4.95 1.14 -12.00
CA HIS A 199 5.71 0.98 -13.23
C HIS A 199 7.11 1.57 -13.10
N THR A 200 8.08 0.93 -13.76
CA THR A 200 9.42 1.48 -13.95
C THR A 200 9.58 1.99 -15.38
N TYR A 201 10.31 3.09 -15.52
CA TYR A 201 10.60 3.74 -16.81
C TYR A 201 12.11 3.93 -16.95
N ASP A 202 12.59 3.86 -18.17
CA ASP A 202 13.99 4.11 -18.49
C ASP A 202 14.32 5.59 -18.29
N VAL A 203 15.47 5.87 -17.65
CA VAL A 203 15.97 7.23 -17.49
C VAL A 203 16.62 7.69 -18.78
N ILE A 204 15.97 8.63 -19.48
CA ILE A 204 16.49 9.20 -20.73
C ILE A 204 17.73 10.03 -20.43
N GLY A 205 18.82 9.81 -21.21
CA GLY A 205 20.06 10.56 -21.08
C GLY A 205 21.06 10.02 -20.08
N SER A 206 20.79 8.90 -19.43
CA SER A 206 21.79 8.21 -18.61
C SER A 206 22.82 7.48 -19.47
N MET A 207 24.09 7.56 -19.11
CA MET A 207 25.19 6.87 -19.80
C MET A 207 25.10 5.34 -19.63
N PHE A 208 24.42 4.87 -18.57
CA PHE A 208 24.13 3.45 -18.32
C PHE A 208 22.62 3.24 -18.20
N PRO A 209 22.08 2.09 -18.64
CA PRO A 209 20.67 1.76 -18.47
C PRO A 209 20.27 1.89 -16.99
N GLN A 210 19.40 2.84 -16.70
CA GLN A 210 18.84 3.05 -15.37
C GLN A 210 17.33 3.10 -15.45
N LYS A 211 16.65 2.47 -14.47
CA LYS A 211 15.20 2.50 -14.36
C LYS A 211 14.79 3.23 -13.09
N GLU A 212 13.79 4.06 -13.22
CA GLU A 212 13.16 4.74 -12.09
C GLU A 212 11.69 4.36 -11.96
N MET A 213 11.22 4.29 -10.72
CA MET A 213 9.81 4.12 -10.42
C MET A 213 9.00 5.36 -10.81
N GLY A 214 7.82 5.16 -11.37
CA GLY A 214 6.85 6.24 -11.56
C GLY A 214 6.51 6.94 -10.24
N GLY A 215 6.24 8.26 -10.30
CA GLY A 215 5.96 9.06 -9.09
C GLY A 215 7.17 9.83 -8.54
N GLY A 216 8.34 9.68 -9.18
CA GLY A 216 9.54 10.44 -8.86
C GLY A 216 10.09 10.14 -7.45
N SER A 217 10.80 11.13 -6.85
CA SER A 217 11.40 11.00 -5.52
C SER A 217 10.37 10.84 -4.37
N GLY A 218 9.07 10.93 -4.65
CA GLY A 218 8.02 10.85 -3.63
C GLY A 218 7.91 9.51 -2.92
N LEU A 219 8.47 8.45 -3.51
CA LEU A 219 8.43 7.06 -2.99
C LEU A 219 9.82 6.52 -2.57
N LYS A 220 10.84 7.34 -2.57
CA LYS A 220 12.22 6.91 -2.24
C LYS A 220 12.55 6.98 -0.74
N TYR A 221 11.55 6.89 0.16
CA TYR A 221 11.76 6.99 1.62
C TYR A 221 11.08 5.85 2.36
#